data_b244068d63111dbeececbc2462fa18c9
#
_entry.id   b244068d63111dbeececbc2462fa18c9
#
_cell.length_a   1.000
_cell.length_b   1.000
_cell.length_c   1.000
_cell.angle_alpha   90.00
_cell.angle_beta   90.00
_cell.angle_gamma   90.00
#
_symmetry.space_group_name_H-M   'P 1'
#
loop_
_entity.id
_entity.type
_entity.pdbx_description
1 polymer ?
#
loop_
_entity_poly.entity_id
_entity_poly.type
_entity_poly.pdbx_seq_one_letter_code
_entity_poly.pdbx_strand_id
1 'polypeptide(L)'
;MTFSILVCVVSLFVLLWMLRRDRLSLGLPIAYLGSLLLIHLPGAFAHAVTGERLQGNEYVATGILFTAIGCVCFVAGVWLAHATLRPPATPGIADRRAFAYFCLVGGWTFVYGLSPLNRLTSVGAVIETGGAIWMLGTMLGLRAAVHANNLQRAVIWGAALAVYPTLMLLIGGFLSYGAAAVMVVLSILTIYARTYMRAVVGIAVASFIGLTFFVNYFDHRDDIRQSVWGGASMGDRVGSITGMLDEFHLVSLDNDKDLTALDVRLNQNTFVGLAASRLDQGQVDFLNGQSVIDGVISVIPRAIWPDKPTSAGSGQTVAEMTGLQLNTDTSWGVGNVMEFYINFGIPGLVGGFLGLGWLIGMLDLRAAAAERRGDFRTLIVCFLPAVALIDPNGSIVEISGGAAAALMAGFGWRWGWGMWKSRELAAAQNRAARFPQPGPGPAI
;
A
#
# COMPACT_ATOMS: atom_id res chain seq x y z
N MET A 1 2.95 25.79 8.27
CA MET A 1 3.64 24.51 8.06
C MET A 1 3.64 23.62 9.31
N THR A 2 4.27 23.99 10.42
CA THR A 2 4.35 23.19 11.65
C THR A 2 3.00 22.71 12.19
N PHE A 3 1.98 23.56 12.19
CA PHE A 3 0.62 23.17 12.61
C PHE A 3 0.03 22.08 11.70
N SER A 4 0.20 22.19 10.39
CA SER A 4 -0.29 21.18 9.43
C SER A 4 0.41 19.83 9.61
N ILE A 5 1.73 19.82 9.85
CA ILE A 5 2.50 18.62 10.20
C ILE A 5 1.91 17.96 11.46
N LEU A 6 1.65 18.75 12.50
CA LEU A 6 1.04 18.25 13.73
C LEU A 6 -0.34 17.63 13.47
N VAL A 7 -1.20 18.27 12.68
CA VAL A 7 -2.52 17.73 12.30
C VAL A 7 -2.39 16.39 11.57
N CYS A 8 -1.45 16.25 10.64
CA CYS A 8 -1.18 14.99 9.95
C CYS A 8 -0.81 13.87 10.95
N VAL A 9 0.13 14.15 11.85
CA VAL A 9 0.59 13.18 12.86
C VAL A 9 -0.54 12.82 13.83
N VAL A 10 -1.29 13.80 14.30
CA VAL A 10 -2.45 13.58 15.19
C VAL A 10 -3.51 12.74 14.48
N SER A 11 -3.77 12.98 13.19
CA SER A 11 -4.73 12.19 12.40
C SER A 11 -4.35 10.70 12.35
N LEU A 12 -3.06 10.39 12.18
CA LEU A 12 -2.58 9.00 12.21
C LEU A 12 -2.82 8.36 13.59
N PHE A 13 -2.54 9.09 14.66
CA PHE A 13 -2.73 8.57 16.03
C PHE A 13 -4.22 8.43 16.41
N VAL A 14 -5.08 9.35 15.97
CA VAL A 14 -6.54 9.24 16.14
C VAL A 14 -7.06 8.01 15.39
N LEU A 15 -6.64 7.80 14.15
CA LEU A 15 -7.01 6.63 13.36
C LEU A 15 -6.54 5.33 14.05
N LEU A 16 -5.29 5.28 14.50
CA LEU A 16 -4.75 4.15 15.23
C LEU A 16 -5.55 3.86 16.50
N TRP A 17 -5.87 4.88 17.29
CA TRP A 17 -6.67 4.75 18.50
C TRP A 17 -8.07 4.21 18.20
N MET A 18 -8.74 4.76 17.18
CA MET A 18 -10.08 4.36 16.77
C MET A 18 -10.13 2.88 16.35
N LEU A 19 -9.23 2.45 15.46
CA LEU A 19 -9.21 1.08 14.95
C LEU A 19 -8.79 0.05 16.02
N ARG A 20 -7.96 0.45 16.99
CA ARG A 20 -7.56 -0.41 18.10
C ARG A 20 -8.67 -0.62 19.12
N ARG A 21 -9.58 0.35 19.29
CA ARG A 21 -10.69 0.25 20.24
C ARG A 21 -11.56 -0.97 19.97
N ASP A 22 -11.93 -1.17 18.70
CA ASP A 22 -12.82 -2.27 18.30
C ASP A 22 -12.03 -3.52 17.87
N ARG A 23 -10.74 -3.37 17.58
CA ARG A 23 -9.86 -4.41 17.03
C ARG A 23 -10.45 -5.14 15.82
N LEU A 24 -11.35 -4.51 15.11
CA LEU A 24 -12.03 -5.04 13.91
C LEU A 24 -11.44 -4.36 12.68
N SER A 25 -10.14 -4.56 12.46
CA SER A 25 -9.38 -4.01 11.35
C SER A 25 -8.19 -4.91 11.06
N LEU A 26 -7.78 -4.98 9.80
CA LEU A 26 -6.51 -5.55 9.36
C LEU A 26 -5.39 -4.49 9.33
N GLY A 27 -5.75 -3.21 9.52
CA GLY A 27 -4.80 -2.09 9.53
C GLY A 27 -4.65 -1.40 8.18
N LEU A 28 -5.44 -1.74 7.16
CA LEU A 28 -5.32 -1.18 5.81
C LEU A 28 -5.48 0.35 5.78
N PRO A 29 -6.40 0.97 6.55
CA PRO A 29 -6.45 2.43 6.65
C PRO A 29 -5.17 3.05 7.24
N ILE A 30 -4.49 2.36 8.18
CA ILE A 30 -3.19 2.79 8.71
C ILE A 30 -2.11 2.71 7.64
N ALA A 31 -2.12 1.63 6.83
CA ALA A 31 -1.18 1.48 5.72
C ALA A 31 -1.34 2.62 4.71
N TYR A 32 -2.58 2.96 4.32
CA TYR A 32 -2.84 4.07 3.41
C TYR A 32 -2.35 5.41 3.98
N LEU A 33 -2.80 5.76 5.20
CA LEU A 33 -2.44 7.03 5.81
C LEU A 33 -0.92 7.11 6.07
N GLY A 34 -0.29 6.01 6.48
CA GLY A 34 1.15 5.92 6.64
C GLY A 34 1.89 6.12 5.32
N SER A 35 1.43 5.52 4.22
CA SER A 35 1.99 5.71 2.88
C SER A 35 1.82 7.15 2.38
N LEU A 36 0.65 7.77 2.61
CA LEU A 36 0.41 9.18 2.30
C LEU A 36 1.40 10.08 3.08
N LEU A 37 1.55 9.83 4.37
CA LEU A 37 2.44 10.62 5.22
C LEU A 37 3.92 10.41 4.86
N LEU A 38 4.30 9.24 4.39
CA LEU A 38 5.67 8.97 3.95
C LEU A 38 6.10 9.87 2.79
N ILE A 39 5.20 10.19 1.86
CA ILE A 39 5.51 11.02 0.68
C ILE A 39 5.27 12.51 0.91
N HIS A 40 4.76 12.91 2.07
CA HIS A 40 4.48 14.33 2.38
C HIS A 40 5.23 14.85 3.62
N LEU A 41 5.32 14.06 4.71
CA LEU A 41 5.88 14.55 5.97
C LEU A 41 7.41 14.75 5.97
N PRO A 42 8.24 13.84 5.42
CA PRO A 42 9.69 14.00 5.52
C PRO A 42 10.18 15.29 4.89
N GLY A 43 9.74 15.61 3.67
CA GLY A 43 10.06 16.87 2.99
C GLY A 43 9.52 18.08 3.73
N ALA A 44 8.24 18.08 4.14
CA ALA A 44 7.67 19.19 4.91
C ALA A 44 8.40 19.41 6.25
N PHE A 45 8.83 18.34 6.91
CA PHE A 45 9.62 18.41 8.14
C PHE A 45 11.02 18.99 7.88
N ALA A 46 11.68 18.55 6.80
CA ALA A 46 12.97 19.12 6.38
C ALA A 46 12.86 20.63 6.15
N HIS A 47 11.85 21.09 5.40
CA HIS A 47 11.58 22.53 5.21
C HIS A 47 11.27 23.28 6.50
N ALA A 48 10.52 22.66 7.44
CA ALA A 48 10.18 23.28 8.71
C ALA A 48 11.39 23.48 9.63
N VAL A 49 12.39 22.58 9.58
CA VAL A 49 13.57 22.61 10.45
C VAL A 49 14.72 23.40 9.83
N THR A 50 14.94 23.25 8.53
CA THR A 50 16.08 23.87 7.84
C THR A 50 15.81 25.29 7.33
N GLY A 51 14.54 25.71 7.30
CA GLY A 51 14.13 27.05 6.92
C GLY A 51 14.54 27.42 5.49
N GLU A 52 15.41 28.44 5.36
CA GLU A 52 15.82 28.99 4.05
C GLU A 52 16.85 28.14 3.28
N ARG A 53 17.34 27.03 3.86
CA ARG A 53 18.27 26.13 3.14
C ARG A 53 17.60 25.43 1.95
N LEU A 54 16.29 25.25 2.00
CA LEU A 54 15.48 24.66 0.92
C LEU A 54 14.60 25.75 0.29
N GLN A 55 14.41 25.68 -1.03
CA GLN A 55 13.61 26.64 -1.79
C GLN A 55 12.15 26.19 -1.91
N GLY A 56 11.23 27.13 -2.10
CA GLY A 56 9.80 26.81 -2.36
C GLY A 56 8.99 26.53 -1.08
N ASN A 57 9.39 27.09 0.05
CA ASN A 57 8.69 26.93 1.32
C ASN A 57 7.20 27.25 1.26
N GLU A 58 6.79 28.23 0.44
CA GLU A 58 5.38 28.60 0.24
C GLU A 58 4.57 27.48 -0.41
N TYR A 59 5.13 26.81 -1.41
CA TYR A 59 4.48 25.67 -2.07
C TYR A 59 4.35 24.48 -1.12
N VAL A 60 5.43 24.18 -0.40
CA VAL A 60 5.42 23.10 0.61
C VAL A 60 4.42 23.40 1.73
N ALA A 61 4.32 24.66 2.18
CA ALA A 61 3.35 25.08 3.20
C ALA A 61 1.90 24.89 2.74
N THR A 62 1.59 25.23 1.48
CA THR A 62 0.29 25.00 0.87
C THR A 62 0.00 23.51 0.71
N GLY A 63 0.96 22.73 0.18
CA GLY A 63 0.80 21.31 -0.03
C GLY A 63 0.56 20.53 1.26
N ILE A 64 1.34 20.80 2.33
CA ILE A 64 1.13 20.12 3.62
C ILE A 64 -0.16 20.56 4.32
N LEU A 65 -0.67 21.78 4.07
CA LEU A 65 -1.98 22.20 4.52
C LEU A 65 -3.08 21.36 3.88
N PHE A 66 -3.02 21.18 2.55
CA PHE A 66 -3.99 20.33 1.83
C PHE A 66 -3.88 18.86 2.24
N THR A 67 -2.66 18.36 2.45
CA THR A 67 -2.43 17.03 3.01
C THR A 67 -3.09 16.88 4.40
N ALA A 68 -2.97 17.88 5.27
CA ALA A 68 -3.60 17.86 6.59
C ALA A 68 -5.13 17.83 6.51
N ILE A 69 -5.74 18.60 5.62
CA ILE A 69 -7.18 18.53 5.33
C ILE A 69 -7.55 17.13 4.85
N GLY A 70 -6.79 16.58 3.90
CA GLY A 70 -6.98 15.22 3.38
C GLY A 70 -6.91 14.16 4.47
N CYS A 71 -5.92 14.23 5.37
CA CYS A 71 -5.78 13.33 6.51
C CYS A 71 -7.01 13.33 7.42
N VAL A 72 -7.49 14.51 7.80
CA VAL A 72 -8.69 14.65 8.64
C VAL A 72 -9.93 14.06 7.95
N CYS A 73 -10.13 14.39 6.66
CA CYS A 73 -11.25 13.88 5.86
C CYS A 73 -11.15 12.35 5.67
N PHE A 74 -9.96 11.81 5.45
CA PHE A 74 -9.75 10.38 5.36
C PHE A 74 -10.14 9.66 6.66
N VAL A 75 -9.67 10.16 7.80
CA VAL A 75 -10.02 9.60 9.13
C VAL A 75 -11.53 9.68 9.37
N ALA A 76 -12.17 10.79 8.99
CA ALA A 76 -13.63 10.94 9.08
C ALA A 76 -14.36 9.93 8.19
N GLY A 77 -13.86 9.68 6.98
CA GLY A 77 -14.40 8.65 6.07
C GLY A 77 -14.31 7.24 6.65
N VAL A 78 -13.16 6.87 7.21
CA VAL A 78 -12.99 5.58 7.91
C VAL A 78 -13.92 5.48 9.11
N TRP A 79 -14.04 6.55 9.90
CA TRP A 79 -14.98 6.60 11.02
C TRP A 79 -16.43 6.38 10.55
N LEU A 80 -16.83 7.03 9.47
CA LEU A 80 -18.17 6.87 8.88
C LEU A 80 -18.43 5.42 8.46
N ALA A 81 -17.45 4.74 7.84
CA ALA A 81 -17.57 3.32 7.51
C ALA A 81 -17.80 2.46 8.76
N HIS A 82 -17.06 2.69 9.83
CA HIS A 82 -17.22 1.97 11.09
C HIS A 82 -18.53 2.31 11.83
N ALA A 83 -19.04 3.54 11.69
CA ALA A 83 -20.30 3.98 12.31
C ALA A 83 -21.54 3.40 11.59
N THR A 84 -21.48 3.27 10.25
CA THR A 84 -22.60 2.85 9.42
C THR A 84 -22.66 1.34 9.16
N LEU A 85 -21.51 0.68 9.14
CA LEU A 85 -21.37 -0.73 8.81
C LEU A 85 -20.92 -1.49 10.05
N ARG A 86 -21.80 -2.30 10.64
CA ARG A 86 -21.49 -3.17 11.78
C ARG A 86 -21.67 -4.63 11.39
N PRO A 87 -20.67 -5.25 10.72
CA PRO A 87 -20.78 -6.65 10.36
C PRO A 87 -20.77 -7.51 11.64
N PRO A 88 -21.58 -8.61 11.68
CA PRO A 88 -21.54 -9.53 12.80
C PRO A 88 -20.14 -10.13 12.93
N ALA A 89 -19.58 -10.09 14.14
CA ALA A 89 -18.21 -10.51 14.43
C ALA A 89 -18.16 -11.84 15.22
N THR A 90 -19.11 -12.74 15.03
CA THR A 90 -19.11 -14.06 15.66
C THR A 90 -17.87 -14.85 15.25
N PRO A 91 -17.04 -15.32 16.20
CA PRO A 91 -15.85 -16.12 15.86
C PRO A 91 -16.28 -17.44 15.19
N GLY A 92 -15.64 -17.74 14.04
CA GLY A 92 -15.78 -19.03 13.36
C GLY A 92 -14.57 -19.91 13.61
N ILE A 93 -14.80 -21.22 13.48
CA ILE A 93 -13.71 -22.23 13.51
C ILE A 93 -13.19 -22.37 12.08
N ALA A 94 -11.92 -21.98 11.85
CA ALA A 94 -11.29 -22.10 10.55
C ALA A 94 -9.78 -22.30 10.70
N ASP A 95 -9.20 -23.07 9.78
CA ASP A 95 -7.76 -23.28 9.72
C ASP A 95 -7.05 -22.05 9.09
N ARG A 96 -6.80 -21.05 9.95
CA ARG A 96 -6.10 -19.83 9.56
C ARG A 96 -4.67 -20.09 9.11
N ARG A 97 -4.06 -21.16 9.62
CA ARG A 97 -2.67 -21.48 9.27
C ARG A 97 -2.57 -22.04 7.86
N ALA A 98 -3.40 -23.00 7.50
CA ALA A 98 -3.45 -23.54 6.13
C ALA A 98 -3.78 -22.42 5.12
N PHE A 99 -4.72 -21.53 5.47
CA PHE A 99 -5.06 -20.39 4.62
C PHE A 99 -3.90 -19.40 4.44
N ALA A 100 -3.14 -19.09 5.51
CA ALA A 100 -1.97 -18.19 5.41
C ALA A 100 -0.90 -18.77 4.46
N TYR A 101 -0.61 -20.06 4.55
CA TYR A 101 0.32 -20.73 3.62
C TYR A 101 -0.23 -20.79 2.18
N PHE A 102 -1.53 -21.06 2.01
CA PHE A 102 -2.18 -21.01 0.70
C PHE A 102 -2.00 -19.62 0.04
N CYS A 103 -2.23 -18.54 0.78
CA CYS A 103 -2.06 -17.19 0.28
C CYS A 103 -0.59 -16.89 -0.04
N LEU A 104 0.35 -17.25 0.84
CA LEU A 104 1.76 -16.98 0.64
C LEU A 104 2.28 -17.71 -0.60
N VAL A 105 2.16 -19.04 -0.64
CA VAL A 105 2.68 -19.86 -1.74
C VAL A 105 1.91 -19.60 -3.02
N GLY A 106 0.58 -19.49 -2.91
CA GLY A 106 -0.28 -19.20 -4.05
C GLY A 106 0.03 -17.86 -4.69
N GLY A 107 0.21 -16.79 -3.91
CA GLY A 107 0.54 -15.46 -4.43
C GLY A 107 1.86 -15.44 -5.20
N TRP A 108 2.91 -16.05 -4.65
CA TRP A 108 4.20 -16.17 -5.33
C TRP A 108 4.12 -16.99 -6.61
N THR A 109 3.44 -18.16 -6.57
CA THR A 109 3.24 -19.00 -7.75
C THR A 109 2.40 -18.29 -8.81
N PHE A 110 1.44 -17.47 -8.41
CA PHE A 110 0.58 -16.72 -9.32
C PHE A 110 1.37 -15.66 -10.10
N VAL A 111 2.19 -14.86 -9.41
CA VAL A 111 3.01 -13.81 -10.04
C VAL A 111 4.07 -14.43 -10.95
N TYR A 112 4.87 -15.35 -10.45
CA TYR A 112 6.02 -15.89 -11.20
C TYR A 112 5.61 -16.98 -12.19
N GLY A 113 4.64 -17.83 -11.83
CA GLY A 113 4.15 -18.89 -12.71
C GLY A 113 3.35 -18.37 -13.91
N LEU A 114 2.64 -17.25 -13.75
CA LEU A 114 1.87 -16.61 -14.82
C LEU A 114 2.61 -15.44 -15.47
N SER A 115 3.83 -15.14 -15.07
CA SER A 115 4.64 -14.03 -15.60
C SER A 115 4.73 -14.00 -17.15
N PRO A 116 4.76 -15.13 -17.90
CA PRO A 116 4.74 -15.08 -19.36
C PRO A 116 3.47 -14.45 -19.93
N LEU A 117 2.36 -14.46 -19.18
CA LEU A 117 1.08 -13.88 -19.58
C LEU A 117 0.97 -12.37 -19.32
N ASN A 118 1.93 -11.77 -18.62
CA ASN A 118 1.95 -10.32 -18.33
C ASN A 118 1.98 -9.46 -19.60
N ARG A 119 2.37 -10.04 -20.73
CA ARG A 119 2.37 -9.35 -22.04
C ARG A 119 0.97 -9.18 -22.63
N LEU A 120 -0.02 -9.92 -22.12
CA LEU A 120 -1.40 -9.81 -22.58
C LEU A 120 -2.08 -8.61 -21.93
N THR A 121 -2.72 -7.79 -22.74
CA THR A 121 -3.42 -6.58 -22.30
C THR A 121 -4.45 -6.93 -21.20
N SER A 122 -4.47 -6.18 -20.11
CA SER A 122 -5.32 -6.36 -18.93
C SER A 122 -5.03 -7.60 -18.06
N VAL A 123 -4.37 -8.64 -18.59
CA VAL A 123 -4.03 -9.85 -17.81
C VAL A 123 -2.88 -9.55 -16.86
N GLY A 124 -1.89 -8.77 -17.29
CA GLY A 124 -0.76 -8.36 -16.45
C GLY A 124 -1.23 -7.66 -15.15
N ALA A 125 -2.16 -6.72 -15.27
CA ALA A 125 -2.71 -6.03 -14.09
C ALA A 125 -3.42 -6.98 -13.11
N VAL A 126 -4.14 -8.00 -13.63
CA VAL A 126 -4.80 -9.01 -12.78
C VAL A 126 -3.78 -9.91 -12.10
N ILE A 127 -2.68 -10.27 -12.79
CA ILE A 127 -1.61 -11.09 -12.22
C ILE A 127 -0.87 -10.31 -11.13
N GLU A 128 -0.52 -9.07 -11.39
CA GLU A 128 0.20 -8.23 -10.45
C GLU A 128 -0.62 -7.98 -9.18
N THR A 129 -1.84 -7.47 -9.33
CA THR A 129 -2.73 -7.18 -8.20
C THR A 129 -3.21 -8.45 -7.49
N GLY A 130 -3.46 -9.53 -8.23
CA GLY A 130 -3.85 -10.82 -7.67
C GLY A 130 -2.72 -11.51 -6.91
N GLY A 131 -1.48 -11.28 -7.33
CA GLY A 131 -0.29 -11.74 -6.60
C GLY A 131 -0.18 -11.15 -5.20
N ALA A 132 -0.69 -9.95 -4.97
CA ALA A 132 -0.69 -9.29 -3.67
C ALA A 132 -1.35 -10.12 -2.53
N ILE A 133 -2.01 -11.23 -2.84
CA ILE A 133 -2.55 -12.16 -1.85
C ILE A 133 -1.46 -12.74 -0.93
N TRP A 134 -0.19 -12.78 -1.36
CA TRP A 134 0.92 -13.20 -0.51
C TRP A 134 1.08 -12.29 0.72
N MET A 135 0.75 -10.99 0.59
CA MET A 135 0.77 -10.04 1.71
C MET A 135 -0.22 -10.47 2.79
N LEU A 136 -1.44 -10.91 2.39
CA LEU A 136 -2.44 -11.43 3.34
C LEU A 136 -1.91 -12.66 4.09
N GLY A 137 -1.28 -13.60 3.38
CA GLY A 137 -0.67 -14.77 3.99
C GLY A 137 0.41 -14.40 5.01
N THR A 138 1.32 -13.52 4.62
CA THR A 138 2.42 -13.04 5.48
C THR A 138 1.88 -12.26 6.69
N MET A 139 0.90 -11.38 6.48
CA MET A 139 0.23 -10.60 7.52
C MET A 139 -0.41 -11.50 8.60
N LEU A 140 -1.17 -12.52 8.19
CA LEU A 140 -1.82 -13.45 9.10
C LEU A 140 -0.80 -14.35 9.83
N GLY A 141 0.21 -14.83 9.12
CA GLY A 141 1.28 -15.64 9.68
C GLY A 141 2.11 -14.89 10.71
N LEU A 142 2.53 -13.67 10.39
CA LEU A 142 3.30 -12.81 11.28
C LEU A 142 2.49 -12.44 12.54
N ARG A 143 1.21 -12.05 12.37
CA ARG A 143 0.31 -11.80 13.50
C ARG A 143 0.21 -13.02 14.42
N ALA A 144 -0.02 -14.21 13.86
CA ALA A 144 -0.13 -15.44 14.64
C ALA A 144 1.17 -15.78 15.40
N ALA A 145 2.33 -15.56 14.77
CA ALA A 145 3.64 -15.77 15.39
C ALA A 145 3.90 -14.82 16.57
N VAL A 146 3.60 -13.54 16.39
CA VAL A 146 3.75 -12.50 17.43
C VAL A 146 2.78 -12.76 18.59
N HIS A 147 1.53 -13.14 18.32
CA HIS A 147 0.56 -13.48 19.36
C HIS A 147 0.98 -14.70 20.18
N ALA A 148 1.56 -15.71 19.53
CA ALA A 148 2.06 -16.91 20.18
C ALA A 148 3.40 -16.69 20.93
N ASN A 149 3.99 -15.48 20.90
CA ASN A 149 5.35 -15.17 21.37
C ASN A 149 6.40 -16.13 20.81
N ASN A 150 6.23 -16.63 19.60
CA ASN A 150 7.14 -17.57 18.97
C ASN A 150 8.10 -16.80 18.05
N LEU A 151 9.30 -16.48 18.57
CA LEU A 151 10.32 -15.70 17.85
C LEU A 151 10.77 -16.41 16.57
N GLN A 152 10.95 -17.73 16.59
CA GLN A 152 11.38 -18.49 15.42
C GLN A 152 10.38 -18.34 14.26
N ARG A 153 9.07 -18.47 14.55
CA ARG A 153 8.02 -18.26 13.53
C ARG A 153 7.95 -16.80 13.09
N ALA A 154 8.13 -15.84 14.00
CA ALA A 154 8.16 -14.43 13.66
C ALA A 154 9.31 -14.10 12.72
N VAL A 155 10.50 -14.69 12.94
CA VAL A 155 11.67 -14.55 12.05
C VAL A 155 11.38 -15.16 10.67
N ILE A 156 10.77 -16.35 10.59
CA ILE A 156 10.43 -17.00 9.32
C ILE A 156 9.45 -16.12 8.52
N TRP A 157 8.39 -15.61 9.14
CA TRP A 157 7.42 -14.73 8.47
C TRP A 157 8.01 -13.37 8.13
N GLY A 158 8.92 -12.84 8.97
CA GLY A 158 9.68 -11.63 8.69
C GLY A 158 10.62 -11.80 7.50
N ALA A 159 11.31 -12.93 7.41
CA ALA A 159 12.13 -13.28 6.25
C ALA A 159 11.27 -13.39 4.96
N ALA A 160 10.09 -14.03 5.04
CA ALA A 160 9.16 -14.08 3.92
C ALA A 160 8.69 -12.68 3.47
N LEU A 161 8.51 -11.75 4.41
CA LEU A 161 8.23 -10.34 4.09
C LEU A 161 9.40 -9.67 3.39
N ALA A 162 10.63 -9.90 3.83
CA ALA A 162 11.83 -9.26 3.29
C ALA A 162 12.17 -9.73 1.85
N VAL A 163 11.71 -10.91 1.44
CA VAL A 163 11.95 -11.44 0.08
C VAL A 163 11.43 -10.48 -0.99
N TYR A 164 10.22 -9.93 -0.83
CA TYR A 164 9.61 -9.09 -1.86
C TYR A 164 10.37 -7.78 -2.11
N PRO A 165 10.64 -6.93 -1.10
CA PRO A 165 11.42 -5.71 -1.33
C PRO A 165 12.84 -6.00 -1.87
N THR A 166 13.47 -7.08 -1.44
CA THR A 166 14.77 -7.50 -1.96
C THR A 166 14.69 -7.87 -3.45
N LEU A 167 13.68 -8.63 -3.85
CA LEU A 167 13.48 -8.96 -5.27
C LEU A 167 13.10 -7.74 -6.10
N MET A 168 12.28 -6.83 -5.58
CA MET A 168 11.95 -5.58 -6.29
C MET A 168 13.19 -4.72 -6.51
N LEU A 169 14.12 -4.69 -5.57
CA LEU A 169 15.39 -3.98 -5.70
C LEU A 169 16.32 -4.67 -6.71
N LEU A 170 16.49 -5.98 -6.62
CA LEU A 170 17.40 -6.77 -7.48
C LEU A 170 16.93 -6.94 -8.92
N ILE A 171 15.62 -7.01 -9.15
CA ILE A 171 15.04 -7.29 -10.47
C ILE A 171 14.49 -6.02 -11.11
N GLY A 172 13.83 -5.16 -10.34
CA GLY A 172 13.18 -3.95 -10.81
C GLY A 172 14.05 -2.68 -10.65
N GLY A 173 14.97 -2.66 -9.70
CA GLY A 173 15.72 -1.45 -9.33
C GLY A 173 14.85 -0.42 -8.57
N PHE A 174 13.70 -0.84 -8.01
CA PHE A 174 12.77 0.04 -7.30
C PHE A 174 12.58 -0.38 -5.84
N LEU A 175 12.71 0.58 -4.93
CA LEU A 175 12.45 0.38 -3.50
C LEU A 175 10.95 0.57 -3.14
N SER A 176 10.25 1.48 -3.83
CA SER A 176 8.90 1.95 -3.46
C SER A 176 7.85 0.83 -3.36
N TYR A 177 7.81 -0.09 -4.31
CA TYR A 177 6.88 -1.23 -4.29
C TYR A 177 7.12 -2.14 -3.09
N GLY A 178 8.40 -2.36 -2.75
CA GLY A 178 8.77 -3.13 -1.56
C GLY A 178 8.37 -2.46 -0.26
N ALA A 179 8.60 -1.15 -0.14
CA ALA A 179 8.23 -0.37 1.02
C ALA A 179 6.71 -0.36 1.24
N ALA A 180 5.91 -0.16 0.18
CA ALA A 180 4.45 -0.21 0.26
C ALA A 180 3.96 -1.57 0.78
N ALA A 181 4.51 -2.68 0.27
CA ALA A 181 4.16 -4.02 0.73
C ALA A 181 4.49 -4.25 2.21
N VAL A 182 5.66 -3.78 2.66
CA VAL A 182 6.07 -3.84 4.08
C VAL A 182 5.09 -3.05 4.94
N MET A 183 4.70 -1.84 4.53
CA MET A 183 3.74 -1.01 5.27
C MET A 183 2.38 -1.70 5.40
N VAL A 184 1.86 -2.30 4.31
CA VAL A 184 0.61 -3.07 4.34
C VAL A 184 0.71 -4.24 5.32
N VAL A 185 1.79 -5.04 5.26
CA VAL A 185 1.92 -6.22 6.14
C VAL A 185 2.14 -5.82 7.60
N LEU A 186 2.95 -4.81 7.88
CA LEU A 186 3.23 -4.40 9.25
C LEU A 186 2.07 -3.64 9.90
N SER A 187 1.16 -3.04 9.12
CA SER A 187 0.03 -2.27 9.66
C SER A 187 -0.84 -3.09 10.62
N ILE A 188 -1.00 -4.39 10.39
CA ILE A 188 -1.76 -5.27 11.29
C ILE A 188 -1.14 -5.36 12.69
N LEU A 189 0.20 -5.30 12.78
CA LEU A 189 0.88 -5.37 14.07
C LEU A 189 0.57 -4.16 14.93
N THR A 190 0.32 -3.00 14.33
CA THR A 190 -0.04 -1.78 15.05
C THR A 190 -1.41 -1.92 15.73
N ILE A 191 -2.36 -2.58 15.06
CA ILE A 191 -3.72 -2.83 15.59
C ILE A 191 -3.67 -3.82 16.76
N TYR A 192 -2.87 -4.88 16.62
CA TYR A 192 -2.81 -5.99 17.59
C TYR A 192 -1.65 -5.89 18.59
N ALA A 193 -0.86 -4.83 18.57
CA ALA A 193 0.17 -4.58 19.59
C ALA A 193 -0.43 -4.60 20.99
N ARG A 194 0.31 -5.11 21.98
CA ARG A 194 -0.19 -5.26 23.37
C ARG A 194 -0.61 -3.93 23.99
N THR A 195 0.16 -2.87 23.76
CA THR A 195 -0.14 -1.53 24.26
C THR A 195 -0.14 -0.52 23.12
N TYR A 196 -0.86 0.59 23.30
CA TYR A 196 -0.85 1.72 22.35
C TYR A 196 0.58 2.26 22.16
N MET A 197 1.32 2.44 23.26
CA MET A 197 2.70 2.94 23.21
C MET A 197 3.62 2.03 22.37
N ARG A 198 3.48 0.70 22.46
CA ARG A 198 4.26 -0.22 21.59
C ARG A 198 3.95 -0.06 20.10
N ALA A 199 2.69 0.23 19.75
CA ALA A 199 2.34 0.52 18.38
C ALA A 199 2.97 1.84 17.91
N VAL A 200 2.89 2.90 18.72
CA VAL A 200 3.49 4.21 18.43
C VAL A 200 5.01 4.11 18.26
N VAL A 201 5.69 3.49 19.24
CA VAL A 201 7.14 3.27 19.17
C VAL A 201 7.51 2.41 17.95
N GLY A 202 6.73 1.37 17.67
CA GLY A 202 6.94 0.51 16.48
C GLY A 202 6.83 1.30 15.18
N ILE A 203 5.84 2.18 15.04
CA ILE A 203 5.71 3.07 13.86
C ILE A 203 6.92 4.01 13.77
N ALA A 204 7.30 4.67 14.87
CA ALA A 204 8.43 5.59 14.88
C ALA A 204 9.75 4.90 14.49
N VAL A 205 10.04 3.73 15.07
CA VAL A 205 11.24 2.94 14.75
C VAL A 205 11.21 2.47 13.29
N ALA A 206 10.08 1.94 12.81
CA ALA A 206 9.95 1.49 11.42
C ALA A 206 10.12 2.66 10.44
N SER A 207 9.56 3.85 10.75
CA SER A 207 9.73 5.05 9.94
C SER A 207 11.19 5.51 9.90
N PHE A 208 11.87 5.54 11.03
CA PHE A 208 13.30 5.92 11.10
C PHE A 208 14.19 4.96 10.30
N ILE A 209 13.99 3.65 10.47
CA ILE A 209 14.72 2.63 9.70
C ILE A 209 14.40 2.76 8.22
N GLY A 210 13.13 2.94 7.85
CA GLY A 210 12.70 3.09 6.47
C GLY A 210 13.30 4.33 5.80
N LEU A 211 13.32 5.47 6.48
CA LEU A 211 13.94 6.70 5.97
C LEU A 211 15.45 6.57 5.84
N THR A 212 16.11 5.96 6.83
CA THR A 212 17.55 5.67 6.77
C THR A 212 17.88 4.79 5.56
N PHE A 213 17.12 3.71 5.36
CA PHE A 213 17.32 2.85 4.20
C PHE A 213 17.05 3.59 2.88
N PHE A 214 16.04 4.46 2.87
CA PHE A 214 15.66 5.25 1.70
C PHE A 214 16.76 6.22 1.27
N VAL A 215 17.37 6.98 2.18
CA VAL A 215 18.43 7.95 1.80
C VAL A 215 19.65 7.22 1.24
N ASN A 216 20.06 6.11 1.85
CA ASN A 216 21.19 5.30 1.33
C ASN A 216 20.86 4.69 -0.05
N TYR A 217 19.64 4.19 -0.26
CA TYR A 217 19.21 3.74 -1.59
C TYR A 217 19.21 4.88 -2.60
N PHE A 218 18.77 6.09 -2.20
CA PHE A 218 18.70 7.23 -3.11
C PHE A 218 20.07 7.66 -3.59
N ASP A 219 21.09 7.65 -2.74
CA ASP A 219 22.46 7.96 -3.09
C ASP A 219 23.06 6.98 -4.11
N HIS A 220 22.70 5.69 -4.02
CA HIS A 220 23.22 4.63 -4.90
C HIS A 220 22.22 4.21 -6.00
N ARG A 221 21.09 4.91 -6.10
CA ARG A 221 19.97 4.54 -6.99
C ARG A 221 20.36 4.39 -8.44
N ASP A 222 21.17 5.29 -8.93
CA ASP A 222 21.51 5.34 -10.34
C ASP A 222 22.47 4.19 -10.71
N ASP A 223 23.39 3.83 -9.84
CA ASP A 223 24.26 2.66 -10.00
C ASP A 223 23.46 1.34 -9.96
N ILE A 224 22.53 1.23 -8.98
CA ILE A 224 21.65 0.07 -8.87
C ILE A 224 20.77 -0.08 -10.13
N ARG A 225 20.18 1.01 -10.61
CA ARG A 225 19.34 0.99 -11.81
C ARG A 225 20.14 0.70 -13.07
N GLN A 226 21.32 1.28 -13.21
CA GLN A 226 22.21 1.01 -14.32
C GLN A 226 22.60 -0.47 -14.36
N SER A 227 22.92 -1.08 -13.22
CA SER A 227 23.23 -2.51 -13.15
C SER A 227 22.02 -3.39 -13.50
N VAL A 228 20.81 -3.02 -13.02
CA VAL A 228 19.57 -3.79 -13.30
C VAL A 228 19.12 -3.63 -14.75
N TRP A 229 19.00 -2.40 -15.25
CA TRP A 229 18.47 -2.10 -16.59
C TRP A 229 19.50 -2.30 -17.68
N GLY A 230 20.80 -2.16 -17.38
CA GLY A 230 21.92 -2.47 -18.27
C GLY A 230 22.14 -3.98 -18.47
N GLY A 231 21.34 -4.83 -17.81
CA GLY A 231 21.43 -6.28 -17.99
C GLY A 231 22.63 -6.92 -17.31
N ALA A 232 23.21 -6.29 -16.30
CA ALA A 232 24.32 -6.84 -15.51
C ALA A 232 23.99 -8.20 -14.90
N SER A 233 24.98 -9.01 -14.61
CA SER A 233 24.80 -10.30 -13.97
C SER A 233 24.19 -10.15 -12.57
N MET A 234 23.55 -11.22 -12.05
CA MET A 234 22.98 -11.20 -10.70
C MET A 234 24.06 -10.91 -9.64
N GLY A 235 25.30 -11.37 -9.87
CA GLY A 235 26.43 -11.09 -8.98
C GLY A 235 26.75 -9.59 -8.91
N ASP A 236 26.80 -8.90 -10.05
CA ASP A 236 27.07 -7.46 -10.13
C ASP A 236 25.95 -6.63 -9.47
N ARG A 237 24.69 -7.05 -9.65
CA ARG A 237 23.53 -6.40 -8.99
C ARG A 237 23.60 -6.53 -7.46
N VAL A 238 23.95 -7.72 -6.97
CA VAL A 238 24.20 -7.93 -5.54
C VAL A 238 25.39 -7.09 -5.08
N GLY A 239 26.46 -6.99 -5.91
CA GLY A 239 27.62 -6.14 -5.65
C GLY A 239 27.24 -4.67 -5.47
N SER A 240 26.37 -4.12 -6.33
CA SER A 240 25.88 -2.73 -6.20
C SER A 240 25.11 -2.50 -4.90
N ILE A 241 24.29 -3.49 -4.46
CA ILE A 241 23.57 -3.39 -3.19
C ILE A 241 24.47 -3.56 -1.99
N THR A 242 25.48 -4.44 -2.04
CA THR A 242 26.46 -4.57 -0.95
C THR A 242 27.34 -3.32 -0.83
N GLY A 243 27.72 -2.70 -1.95
CA GLY A 243 28.41 -1.41 -1.95
C GLY A 243 27.62 -0.31 -1.21
N MET A 244 26.31 -0.25 -1.42
CA MET A 244 25.42 0.64 -0.65
C MET A 244 25.48 0.33 0.87
N LEU A 245 25.63 -0.94 1.26
CA LEU A 245 25.69 -1.31 2.68
C LEU A 245 27.05 -0.98 3.32
N ASP A 246 28.11 -0.92 2.54
CA ASP A 246 29.45 -0.55 3.02
C ASP A 246 29.56 0.94 3.37
N GLU A 247 28.77 1.79 2.68
CA GLU A 247 28.71 3.24 2.91
C GLU A 247 27.48 3.65 3.76
N PHE A 248 26.81 2.70 4.40
CA PHE A 248 25.54 2.92 5.10
C PHE A 248 25.67 3.89 6.27
N HIS A 249 24.86 4.95 6.25
CA HIS A 249 24.79 5.96 7.29
C HIS A 249 23.34 6.18 7.78
N LEU A 250 23.21 6.75 8.97
CA LEU A 250 21.87 7.11 9.50
C LEU A 250 21.42 8.42 8.86
N VAL A 251 20.10 8.51 8.57
CA VAL A 251 19.50 9.73 8.02
C VAL A 251 19.80 10.94 8.92
N SER A 252 20.29 12.02 8.32
CA SER A 252 20.65 13.26 9.01
C SER A 252 20.18 14.49 8.25
N LEU A 253 19.55 15.44 8.97
CA LEU A 253 19.15 16.73 8.39
C LEU A 253 20.33 17.71 8.22
N ASP A 254 21.51 17.38 8.72
CA ASP A 254 22.74 18.15 8.51
C ASP A 254 23.44 17.74 7.22
N ASN A 255 23.09 16.58 6.64
CA ASN A 255 23.63 16.08 5.38
C ASN A 255 22.81 16.63 4.20
N ASP A 256 23.43 17.42 3.32
CA ASP A 256 22.76 18.01 2.17
C ASP A 256 22.24 16.98 1.15
N LYS A 257 22.90 15.81 1.03
CA LYS A 257 22.41 14.71 0.17
C LYS A 257 21.12 14.13 0.73
N ASP A 258 21.06 13.86 2.04
CA ASP A 258 19.87 13.34 2.69
C ASP A 258 18.70 14.33 2.56
N LEU A 259 18.97 15.63 2.79
CA LEU A 259 17.99 16.69 2.59
C LEU A 259 17.46 16.71 1.15
N THR A 260 18.34 16.61 0.16
CA THR A 260 17.97 16.56 -1.25
C THR A 260 17.12 15.31 -1.55
N ALA A 261 17.49 14.16 -1.01
CA ALA A 261 16.73 12.92 -1.17
C ALA A 261 15.30 13.05 -0.61
N LEU A 262 15.18 13.62 0.60
CA LEU A 262 13.88 13.85 1.25
C LEU A 262 13.03 14.86 0.48
N ASP A 263 13.61 15.98 0.03
CA ASP A 263 12.90 17.04 -0.66
C ASP A 263 12.46 16.65 -2.08
N VAL A 264 13.34 15.98 -2.84
CA VAL A 264 13.03 15.60 -4.23
C VAL A 264 12.04 14.43 -4.31
N ARG A 265 12.04 13.51 -3.35
CA ARG A 265 11.28 12.25 -3.47
C ARG A 265 10.21 12.02 -2.42
N LEU A 266 10.37 12.58 -1.23
CA LEU A 266 9.40 12.45 -0.15
C LEU A 266 8.76 13.79 0.21
N ASN A 267 8.57 14.65 -0.81
CA ASN A 267 7.95 15.96 -0.69
C ASN A 267 6.99 16.24 -1.85
N GLN A 268 5.92 15.46 -1.94
CA GLN A 268 4.84 15.70 -2.91
C GLN A 268 4.16 17.07 -2.70
N ASN A 269 4.38 17.73 -1.54
CA ASN A 269 3.78 19.02 -1.23
C ASN A 269 4.18 20.10 -2.23
N THR A 270 5.40 20.04 -2.76
CA THR A 270 5.88 21.01 -3.77
C THR A 270 4.99 20.98 -5.02
N PHE A 271 4.65 19.78 -5.52
CA PHE A 271 3.78 19.67 -6.70
C PHE A 271 2.36 20.17 -6.40
N VAL A 272 1.83 19.82 -5.24
CA VAL A 272 0.51 20.29 -4.79
C VAL A 272 0.47 21.82 -4.72
N GLY A 273 1.48 22.43 -4.10
CA GLY A 273 1.54 23.89 -3.96
C GLY A 273 1.78 24.62 -5.27
N LEU A 274 2.63 24.09 -6.16
CA LEU A 274 2.83 24.64 -7.49
C LEU A 274 1.55 24.60 -8.32
N ALA A 275 0.85 23.46 -8.35
CA ALA A 275 -0.42 23.33 -9.06
C ALA A 275 -1.48 24.29 -8.48
N ALA A 276 -1.58 24.42 -7.17
CA ALA A 276 -2.49 25.35 -6.51
C ALA A 276 -2.16 26.80 -6.89
N SER A 277 -0.90 27.19 -6.83
CA SER A 277 -0.46 28.55 -7.20
C SER A 277 -0.79 28.90 -8.65
N ARG A 278 -0.60 27.97 -9.59
CA ARG A 278 -0.90 28.21 -11.01
C ARG A 278 -2.39 28.27 -11.30
N LEU A 279 -3.20 27.48 -10.60
CA LEU A 279 -4.66 27.56 -10.64
C LEU A 279 -5.15 28.91 -10.12
N ASP A 280 -4.63 29.37 -8.98
CA ASP A 280 -4.99 30.64 -8.37
C ASP A 280 -4.60 31.85 -9.26
N GLN A 281 -3.50 31.72 -10.01
CA GLN A 281 -3.04 32.74 -10.97
C GLN A 281 -3.74 32.65 -12.33
N GLY A 282 -4.63 31.68 -12.55
CA GLY A 282 -5.31 31.49 -13.84
C GLY A 282 -4.39 31.04 -14.98
N GLN A 283 -3.23 30.46 -14.68
CA GLN A 283 -2.30 29.94 -15.69
C GLN A 283 -2.73 28.55 -16.22
N VAL A 284 -3.52 27.84 -15.46
CA VAL A 284 -4.14 26.54 -15.82
C VAL A 284 -5.56 26.51 -15.27
N ASP A 285 -6.41 25.69 -15.87
CA ASP A 285 -7.79 25.49 -15.45
C ASP A 285 -7.95 24.21 -14.61
N PHE A 286 -9.02 24.16 -13.79
CA PHE A 286 -9.40 22.92 -13.10
C PHE A 286 -9.80 21.83 -14.11
N LEU A 287 -9.50 20.58 -13.80
CA LEU A 287 -9.87 19.43 -14.63
C LEU A 287 -11.37 19.12 -14.63
N ASN A 288 -12.16 19.75 -13.75
CA ASN A 288 -13.61 19.63 -13.66
C ASN A 288 -14.13 18.17 -13.66
N GLY A 289 -13.37 17.27 -13.02
CA GLY A 289 -13.73 15.87 -12.89
C GLY A 289 -13.26 14.96 -14.04
N GLN A 290 -12.47 15.46 -15.01
CA GLN A 290 -12.00 14.64 -16.12
C GLN A 290 -11.23 13.41 -15.65
N SER A 291 -10.30 13.53 -14.69
CA SER A 291 -9.56 12.37 -14.18
C SER A 291 -10.43 11.38 -13.42
N VAL A 292 -11.54 11.85 -12.80
CA VAL A 292 -12.54 10.97 -12.18
C VAL A 292 -13.29 10.16 -13.23
N ILE A 293 -13.70 10.78 -14.34
CA ILE A 293 -14.32 10.12 -15.48
C ILE A 293 -13.36 9.08 -16.07
N ASP A 294 -12.10 9.47 -16.28
CA ASP A 294 -11.06 8.56 -16.78
C ASP A 294 -10.82 7.39 -15.82
N GLY A 295 -10.89 7.63 -14.51
CA GLY A 295 -10.85 6.60 -13.48
C GLY A 295 -12.00 5.60 -13.59
N VAL A 296 -13.24 6.06 -13.81
CA VAL A 296 -14.40 5.19 -14.04
C VAL A 296 -14.23 4.39 -15.33
N ILE A 297 -13.78 5.03 -16.40
CA ILE A 297 -13.47 4.36 -17.67
C ILE A 297 -12.37 3.31 -17.46
N SER A 298 -11.37 3.57 -16.62
CA SER A 298 -10.25 2.67 -16.38
C SER A 298 -10.67 1.30 -15.83
N VAL A 299 -11.77 1.24 -15.08
CA VAL A 299 -12.35 0.00 -14.53
C VAL A 299 -12.73 -1.01 -15.63
N ILE A 300 -13.08 -0.53 -16.83
CA ILE A 300 -13.45 -1.40 -17.95
C ILE A 300 -12.19 -1.98 -18.60
N PRO A 301 -11.99 -3.31 -18.62
CA PRO A 301 -10.82 -3.93 -19.27
C PRO A 301 -10.78 -3.65 -20.76
N ARG A 302 -9.57 -3.42 -21.32
CA ARG A 302 -9.38 -3.29 -22.77
C ARG A 302 -9.75 -4.55 -23.56
N ALA A 303 -9.81 -5.70 -22.92
CA ALA A 303 -10.34 -6.91 -23.51
C ALA A 303 -11.84 -6.80 -23.86
N ILE A 304 -12.59 -5.94 -23.17
CA ILE A 304 -14.02 -5.66 -23.42
C ILE A 304 -14.18 -4.42 -24.30
N TRP A 305 -13.34 -3.40 -24.08
CA TRP A 305 -13.35 -2.15 -24.85
C TRP A 305 -11.94 -1.84 -25.39
N PRO A 306 -11.55 -2.43 -26.56
CA PRO A 306 -10.21 -2.28 -27.13
C PRO A 306 -9.84 -0.82 -27.45
N ASP A 307 -10.78 -0.07 -28.01
CA ASP A 307 -10.60 1.34 -28.43
C ASP A 307 -10.89 2.34 -27.29
N LYS A 308 -10.81 1.88 -26.04
CA LYS A 308 -10.97 2.74 -24.86
C LYS A 308 -10.00 3.93 -24.91
N PRO A 309 -10.47 5.17 -24.67
CA PRO A 309 -9.62 6.34 -24.61
C PRO A 309 -8.40 6.13 -23.70
N THR A 310 -7.26 6.69 -24.09
CA THR A 310 -6.08 6.75 -23.24
C THR A 310 -6.14 8.05 -22.44
N SER A 311 -6.10 7.93 -21.11
CA SER A 311 -5.93 9.09 -20.23
C SER A 311 -4.50 9.63 -20.32
N ALA A 312 -4.31 10.89 -20.00
CA ALA A 312 -2.99 11.44 -19.72
C ALA A 312 -2.33 10.63 -18.59
N GLY A 313 -1.06 10.30 -18.76
CA GLY A 313 -0.31 9.64 -17.68
C GLY A 313 -0.06 10.59 -16.49
N SER A 314 0.15 10.03 -15.30
CA SER A 314 0.42 10.81 -14.09
C SER A 314 1.50 11.89 -14.29
N GLY A 315 2.61 11.53 -14.95
CA GLY A 315 3.72 12.47 -15.22
C GLY A 315 3.31 13.63 -16.13
N GLN A 316 2.49 13.39 -17.16
CA GLN A 316 1.98 14.45 -18.03
C GLN A 316 1.07 15.40 -17.25
N THR A 317 0.16 14.88 -16.43
CA THR A 317 -0.71 15.71 -15.58
C THR A 317 0.11 16.56 -14.61
N VAL A 318 1.15 15.99 -13.99
CA VAL A 318 2.05 16.78 -13.13
C VAL A 318 2.74 17.88 -13.91
N ALA A 319 3.32 17.59 -15.09
CA ALA A 319 4.01 18.58 -15.91
C ALA A 319 3.07 19.72 -16.33
N GLU A 320 1.87 19.41 -16.81
CA GLU A 320 0.87 20.39 -17.25
C GLU A 320 0.42 21.30 -16.09
N MET A 321 0.08 20.72 -14.94
CA MET A 321 -0.44 21.45 -13.80
C MET A 321 0.63 22.24 -13.04
N THR A 322 1.86 21.75 -12.98
CA THR A 322 2.96 22.41 -12.25
C THR A 322 3.83 23.31 -13.13
N GLY A 323 3.82 23.10 -14.45
CA GLY A 323 4.71 23.78 -15.39
C GLY A 323 6.17 23.27 -15.34
N LEU A 324 6.45 22.21 -14.61
CA LEU A 324 7.78 21.63 -14.53
C LEU A 324 8.10 20.80 -15.78
N GLN A 325 9.33 20.94 -16.27
CA GLN A 325 9.86 20.05 -17.31
C GLN A 325 10.37 18.79 -16.61
N LEU A 326 9.58 17.72 -16.69
CA LEU A 326 9.91 16.44 -16.06
C LEU A 326 10.66 15.56 -17.06
N ASN A 327 11.74 14.91 -16.58
CA ASN A 327 12.45 13.91 -17.38
C ASN A 327 11.55 12.72 -17.68
N THR A 328 11.51 12.31 -18.95
CA THR A 328 10.70 11.17 -19.44
C THR A 328 11.14 9.83 -18.83
N ASP A 329 12.37 9.74 -18.35
CA ASP A 329 12.93 8.53 -17.76
C ASP A 329 12.55 8.35 -16.26
N THR A 330 11.79 9.29 -15.70
CA THR A 330 11.36 9.24 -14.31
C THR A 330 9.85 9.17 -14.22
N SER A 331 9.31 8.15 -13.56
CA SER A 331 7.89 8.06 -13.24
C SER A 331 7.56 9.04 -12.12
N TRP A 332 6.69 10.00 -12.41
CA TRP A 332 6.15 10.96 -11.46
C TRP A 332 4.67 10.66 -11.22
N GLY A 333 4.30 10.41 -9.98
CA GLY A 333 2.91 10.23 -9.60
C GLY A 333 2.24 11.57 -9.34
N VAL A 334 1.00 11.75 -9.80
CA VAL A 334 0.22 12.95 -9.51
C VAL A 334 -0.16 13.05 -8.03
N GLY A 335 -0.36 11.92 -7.40
CA GLY A 335 -0.73 11.80 -5.99
C GLY A 335 -2.15 12.25 -5.68
N ASN A 336 -2.78 11.56 -4.73
CA ASN A 336 -4.20 11.78 -4.43
C ASN A 336 -4.49 13.20 -3.92
N VAL A 337 -3.56 13.84 -3.18
CA VAL A 337 -3.75 15.22 -2.67
C VAL A 337 -3.87 16.20 -3.82
N MET A 338 -2.91 16.14 -4.75
CA MET A 338 -2.91 17.03 -5.92
C MET A 338 -4.11 16.74 -6.82
N GLU A 339 -4.36 15.46 -7.13
CA GLU A 339 -5.38 15.09 -8.10
C GLU A 339 -6.81 15.42 -7.63
N PHE A 340 -7.12 15.21 -6.35
CA PHE A 340 -8.42 15.63 -5.83
C PHE A 340 -8.57 17.15 -5.85
N TYR A 341 -7.49 17.90 -5.56
CA TYR A 341 -7.52 19.36 -5.59
C TYR A 341 -7.67 19.92 -7.01
N ILE A 342 -6.89 19.44 -7.98
CA ILE A 342 -6.94 19.99 -9.35
C ILE A 342 -8.24 19.67 -10.08
N ASN A 343 -9.06 18.72 -9.59
CA ASN A 343 -10.38 18.49 -10.16
C ASN A 343 -11.41 19.54 -9.71
N PHE A 344 -11.53 19.82 -8.42
CA PHE A 344 -12.62 20.64 -7.88
C PHE A 344 -12.19 21.55 -6.72
N GLY A 345 -10.90 21.83 -6.57
CA GLY A 345 -10.37 22.61 -5.45
C GLY A 345 -10.56 21.92 -4.09
N ILE A 346 -10.79 22.73 -3.06
CA ILE A 346 -11.01 22.21 -1.69
C ILE A 346 -12.22 21.25 -1.60
N PRO A 347 -13.38 21.49 -2.24
CA PRO A 347 -14.46 20.50 -2.27
C PRO A 347 -14.05 19.12 -2.82
N GLY A 348 -13.22 19.10 -3.87
CA GLY A 348 -12.66 17.86 -4.43
C GLY A 348 -11.76 17.14 -3.44
N LEU A 349 -10.88 17.88 -2.76
CA LEU A 349 -9.99 17.37 -1.74
C LEU A 349 -10.78 16.74 -0.58
N VAL A 350 -11.78 17.43 -0.06
CA VAL A 350 -12.64 16.95 1.04
C VAL A 350 -13.43 15.72 0.62
N GLY A 351 -14.14 15.79 -0.51
CA GLY A 351 -14.98 14.69 -1.01
C GLY A 351 -14.16 13.46 -1.39
N GLY A 352 -13.02 13.66 -2.05
CA GLY A 352 -12.11 12.60 -2.47
C GLY A 352 -11.57 11.81 -1.28
N PHE A 353 -11.01 12.49 -0.28
CA PHE A 353 -10.45 11.80 0.90
C PHE A 353 -11.54 11.21 1.81
N LEU A 354 -12.69 11.85 1.95
CA LEU A 354 -13.83 11.29 2.69
C LEU A 354 -14.32 9.99 2.04
N GLY A 355 -14.50 10.02 0.71
CA GLY A 355 -14.93 8.86 -0.07
C GLY A 355 -13.91 7.73 -0.06
N LEU A 356 -12.62 8.04 -0.26
CA LEU A 356 -11.55 7.04 -0.24
C LEU A 356 -11.37 6.43 1.16
N GLY A 357 -11.42 7.25 2.21
CA GLY A 357 -11.39 6.77 3.59
C GLY A 357 -12.56 5.86 3.93
N TRP A 358 -13.77 6.22 3.49
CA TRP A 358 -14.95 5.37 3.65
C TRP A 358 -14.79 4.04 2.90
N LEU A 359 -14.31 4.05 1.66
CA LEU A 359 -14.15 2.87 0.83
C LEU A 359 -13.10 1.90 1.42
N ILE A 360 -11.90 2.40 1.74
CA ILE A 360 -10.84 1.58 2.36
C ILE A 360 -11.30 1.09 3.74
N GLY A 361 -11.93 1.95 4.55
CA GLY A 361 -12.47 1.58 5.87
C GLY A 361 -13.54 0.51 5.79
N MET A 362 -14.45 0.59 4.81
CA MET A 362 -15.47 -0.42 4.55
C MET A 362 -14.87 -1.77 4.15
N LEU A 363 -13.90 -1.77 3.23
CA LEU A 363 -13.25 -2.99 2.77
C LEU A 363 -12.43 -3.65 3.89
N ASP A 364 -11.69 -2.86 4.66
CA ASP A 364 -10.91 -3.32 5.81
C ASP A 364 -11.81 -3.93 6.91
N LEU A 365 -12.90 -3.25 7.25
CA LEU A 365 -13.87 -3.71 8.24
C LEU A 365 -14.51 -5.03 7.83
N ARG A 366 -14.94 -5.17 6.56
CA ARG A 366 -15.50 -6.40 6.01
C ARG A 366 -14.46 -7.52 5.96
N ALA A 367 -13.24 -7.22 5.57
CA ALA A 367 -12.14 -8.18 5.54
C ALA A 367 -11.82 -8.69 6.96
N ALA A 368 -11.70 -7.80 7.95
CA ALA A 368 -11.46 -8.17 9.34
C ALA A 368 -12.61 -8.99 9.94
N ALA A 369 -13.84 -8.64 9.66
CA ALA A 369 -15.01 -9.41 10.10
C ALA A 369 -15.05 -10.81 9.44
N ALA A 370 -14.73 -10.90 8.16
CA ALA A 370 -14.64 -12.16 7.43
C ALA A 370 -13.51 -13.05 7.99
N GLU A 371 -12.35 -12.48 8.30
CA GLU A 371 -11.23 -13.18 8.95
C GLU A 371 -11.66 -13.80 10.29
N ARG A 372 -12.35 -13.01 11.13
CA ARG A 372 -12.83 -13.52 12.42
C ARG A 372 -13.80 -14.69 12.28
N ARG A 373 -14.69 -14.64 11.30
CA ARG A 373 -15.65 -15.71 11.01
C ARG A 373 -15.03 -16.93 10.33
N GLY A 374 -13.78 -16.80 9.82
CA GLY A 374 -13.17 -17.83 8.98
C GLY A 374 -13.75 -17.88 7.57
N ASP A 375 -14.44 -16.82 7.13
CA ASP A 375 -14.92 -16.66 5.77
C ASP A 375 -13.79 -16.09 4.88
N PHE A 376 -12.87 -16.98 4.54
CA PHE A 376 -11.71 -16.61 3.72
C PHE A 376 -12.08 -16.19 2.29
N ARG A 377 -13.26 -16.57 1.80
CA ARG A 377 -13.73 -16.17 0.47
C ARG A 377 -14.06 -14.69 0.43
N THR A 378 -14.78 -14.18 1.42
CA THR A 378 -15.09 -12.74 1.55
C THR A 378 -13.84 -11.96 1.93
N LEU A 379 -12.97 -12.53 2.78
CA LEU A 379 -11.71 -11.91 3.16
C LEU A 379 -10.86 -11.55 1.93
N ILE A 380 -10.64 -12.50 1.00
CA ILE A 380 -9.86 -12.28 -0.23
C ILE A 380 -10.46 -11.17 -1.08
N VAL A 381 -11.77 -11.24 -1.34
CA VAL A 381 -12.48 -10.29 -2.23
C VAL A 381 -12.48 -8.86 -1.67
N CYS A 382 -12.43 -8.68 -0.34
CA CYS A 382 -12.33 -7.37 0.28
C CYS A 382 -10.87 -6.89 0.42
N PHE A 383 -9.93 -7.80 0.70
CA PHE A 383 -8.53 -7.44 0.95
C PHE A 383 -7.81 -6.96 -0.32
N LEU A 384 -7.90 -7.70 -1.42
CA LEU A 384 -7.13 -7.37 -2.62
C LEU A 384 -7.48 -6.00 -3.21
N PRO A 385 -8.77 -5.61 -3.41
CA PRO A 385 -9.09 -4.26 -3.86
C PRO A 385 -8.66 -3.17 -2.87
N ALA A 386 -8.76 -3.45 -1.56
CA ALA A 386 -8.31 -2.49 -0.55
C ALA A 386 -6.80 -2.23 -0.64
N VAL A 387 -5.99 -3.28 -0.86
CA VAL A 387 -4.53 -3.13 -1.07
C VAL A 387 -4.24 -2.33 -2.33
N ALA A 388 -4.96 -2.57 -3.42
CA ALA A 388 -4.78 -1.83 -4.68
C ALA A 388 -5.15 -0.33 -4.56
N LEU A 389 -6.01 0.03 -3.60
CA LEU A 389 -6.31 1.43 -3.27
C LEU A 389 -5.25 2.09 -2.38
N ILE A 390 -4.29 1.32 -1.82
CA ILE A 390 -3.21 1.86 -0.97
C ILE A 390 -2.04 2.30 -1.84
N ASP A 391 -2.31 3.28 -2.70
CA ASP A 391 -1.30 3.97 -3.49
C ASP A 391 -1.59 5.48 -3.51
N PRO A 392 -1.13 6.22 -2.48
CA PRO A 392 -1.38 7.66 -2.39
C PRO A 392 -0.61 8.47 -3.44
N ASN A 393 0.38 7.87 -4.11
CA ASN A 393 1.14 8.49 -5.20
C ASN A 393 0.52 8.26 -6.58
N GLY A 394 -0.29 7.20 -6.73
CA GLY A 394 -0.97 6.86 -7.97
C GLY A 394 -2.11 7.82 -8.33
N SER A 395 -2.45 7.87 -9.60
CA SER A 395 -3.62 8.60 -10.09
C SER A 395 -4.93 7.85 -9.80
N ILE A 396 -6.05 8.57 -9.85
CA ILE A 396 -7.41 7.96 -9.77
C ILE A 396 -7.56 6.85 -10.82
N VAL A 397 -7.02 7.04 -12.02
CA VAL A 397 -7.02 6.05 -13.10
C VAL A 397 -6.27 4.78 -12.69
N GLU A 398 -5.07 4.93 -12.12
CA GLU A 398 -4.22 3.80 -11.70
C GLU A 398 -4.85 3.03 -10.54
N ILE A 399 -5.30 3.74 -9.49
CA ILE A 399 -5.90 3.09 -8.32
C ILE A 399 -7.26 2.43 -8.64
N SER A 400 -8.09 3.06 -9.49
CA SER A 400 -9.40 2.50 -9.88
C SER A 400 -9.23 1.28 -10.78
N GLY A 401 -8.36 1.36 -11.78
CA GLY A 401 -8.03 0.23 -12.65
C GLY A 401 -7.39 -0.93 -11.88
N GLY A 402 -6.45 -0.61 -10.99
CA GLY A 402 -5.82 -1.58 -10.09
C GLY A 402 -6.82 -2.26 -9.16
N ALA A 403 -7.74 -1.50 -8.54
CA ALA A 403 -8.78 -2.06 -7.68
C ALA A 403 -9.75 -2.97 -8.44
N ALA A 404 -10.11 -2.61 -9.68
CA ALA A 404 -10.95 -3.45 -10.53
C ALA A 404 -10.24 -4.77 -10.91
N ALA A 405 -8.96 -4.71 -11.30
CA ALA A 405 -8.15 -5.88 -11.60
C ALA A 405 -7.98 -6.78 -10.34
N ALA A 406 -7.74 -6.17 -9.17
CA ALA A 406 -7.64 -6.86 -7.89
C ALA A 406 -8.96 -7.54 -7.49
N LEU A 407 -10.10 -6.92 -7.78
CA LEU A 407 -11.42 -7.52 -7.55
C LEU A 407 -11.63 -8.76 -8.45
N MET A 408 -11.26 -8.68 -9.73
CA MET A 408 -11.32 -9.84 -10.64
C MET A 408 -10.42 -10.98 -10.17
N ALA A 409 -9.18 -10.66 -9.78
CA ALA A 409 -8.26 -11.64 -9.19
C ALA A 409 -8.82 -12.24 -7.90
N GLY A 410 -9.45 -11.43 -7.06
CA GLY A 410 -10.09 -11.86 -5.82
C GLY A 410 -11.20 -12.90 -6.02
N PHE A 411 -12.01 -12.76 -7.07
CA PHE A 411 -12.99 -13.78 -7.45
C PHE A 411 -12.33 -15.07 -7.91
N GLY A 412 -11.23 -15.00 -8.68
CA GLY A 412 -10.44 -16.16 -9.06
C GLY A 412 -9.87 -16.90 -7.86
N TRP A 413 -9.27 -16.18 -6.92
CA TRP A 413 -8.74 -16.75 -5.68
C TRP A 413 -9.83 -17.34 -4.77
N ARG A 414 -10.99 -16.68 -4.66
CA ARG A 414 -12.17 -17.19 -3.94
C ARG A 414 -12.60 -18.55 -4.49
N TRP A 415 -12.62 -18.70 -5.80
CA TRP A 415 -12.95 -19.96 -6.48
C TRP A 415 -11.87 -21.03 -6.24
N GLY A 416 -10.58 -20.68 -6.40
CA GLY A 416 -9.43 -21.56 -6.15
C GLY A 416 -9.40 -22.09 -4.72
N TRP A 417 -9.60 -21.23 -3.73
CA TRP A 417 -9.72 -21.64 -2.33
C TRP A 417 -10.89 -22.61 -2.11
N GLY A 418 -12.03 -22.36 -2.75
CA GLY A 418 -13.19 -23.24 -2.69
C GLY A 418 -12.88 -24.63 -3.21
N MET A 419 -12.24 -24.74 -4.36
CA MET A 419 -11.84 -26.01 -4.95
C MET A 419 -10.82 -26.77 -4.08
N TRP A 420 -9.83 -26.06 -3.54
CA TRP A 420 -8.82 -26.69 -2.68
C TRP A 420 -9.46 -27.30 -1.43
N LYS A 421 -10.36 -26.57 -0.76
CA LYS A 421 -11.11 -27.07 0.41
C LYS A 421 -12.01 -28.25 0.07
N SER A 422 -12.70 -28.25 -1.06
CA SER A 422 -13.53 -29.38 -1.49
C SER A 422 -12.70 -30.66 -1.70
N ARG A 423 -11.51 -30.52 -2.31
CA ARG A 423 -10.58 -31.64 -2.50
C ARG A 423 -10.04 -32.18 -1.17
N GLU A 424 -9.70 -31.30 -0.24
CA GLU A 424 -9.23 -31.68 1.10
C GLU A 424 -10.31 -32.50 1.86
N LEU A 425 -11.55 -32.03 1.83
CA LEU A 425 -12.70 -32.73 2.44
C LEU A 425 -12.94 -34.10 1.80
N ALA A 426 -12.94 -34.18 0.48
CA ALA A 426 -13.09 -35.45 -0.24
C ALA A 426 -11.95 -36.44 0.08
N ALA A 427 -10.71 -35.94 0.17
CA ALA A 427 -9.55 -36.77 0.55
C ALA A 427 -9.65 -37.23 2.00
N ALA A 428 -10.18 -36.41 2.92
CA ALA A 428 -10.40 -36.82 4.33
C ALA A 428 -11.49 -37.88 4.44
N GLN A 429 -12.61 -37.73 3.70
CA GLN A 429 -13.71 -38.73 3.65
C GLN A 429 -13.22 -40.06 3.08
N ASN A 430 -12.43 -40.03 1.99
CA ASN A 430 -11.86 -41.22 1.40
C ASN A 430 -10.87 -41.96 2.35
N ARG A 431 -10.11 -41.19 3.15
CA ARG A 431 -9.22 -41.77 4.20
C ARG A 431 -10.04 -42.40 5.31
N ALA A 432 -11.09 -41.77 5.80
CA ALA A 432 -11.98 -42.31 6.83
C ALA A 432 -12.70 -43.58 6.36
N ALA A 433 -13.11 -43.64 5.08
CA ALA A 433 -13.72 -44.81 4.48
C ALA A 433 -12.72 -45.97 4.33
N ARG A 434 -11.44 -45.70 4.09
CA ARG A 434 -10.38 -46.74 3.97
C ARG A 434 -9.91 -47.29 5.32
N PHE A 435 -10.01 -46.49 6.38
CA PHE A 435 -9.60 -46.84 7.74
C PHE A 435 -10.74 -46.51 8.70
N PRO A 436 -11.84 -47.34 8.73
CA PRO A 436 -12.92 -47.11 9.66
C PRO A 436 -12.38 -47.25 11.09
N GLN A 437 -12.68 -46.25 11.94
CA GLN A 437 -12.31 -46.36 13.36
C GLN A 437 -13.02 -47.55 13.96
N PRO A 438 -12.33 -48.37 14.78
CA PRO A 438 -12.99 -49.46 15.49
C PRO A 438 -14.15 -48.87 16.34
N GLY A 439 -15.34 -49.39 16.14
CA GLY A 439 -16.52 -48.97 16.89
C GLY A 439 -16.26 -49.03 18.38
N PRO A 440 -16.99 -48.27 19.22
CA PRO A 440 -16.90 -48.37 20.65
C PRO A 440 -17.15 -49.83 21.02
N GLY A 441 -16.13 -50.45 21.64
CA GLY A 441 -16.24 -51.84 22.13
C GLY A 441 -17.47 -51.98 23.04
N PRO A 442 -18.05 -53.20 23.14
CA PRO A 442 -19.23 -53.39 23.97
C PRO A 442 -18.90 -52.93 25.40
N ALA A 443 -19.76 -52.07 25.94
CA ALA A 443 -19.70 -51.65 27.33
C ALA A 443 -19.88 -52.93 28.19
N ILE A 444 -18.82 -53.30 28.93
CA ILE A 444 -18.85 -54.37 29.95
C ILE A 444 -19.43 -53.79 31.23
#